data_e5741908535ad72e5883a7f7f21a3572
#
_entry.id   e5741908535ad72e5883a7f7f21a3572
#
_cell.length_a   1.000
_cell.length_b   1.000
_cell.length_c   1.000
_cell.angle_alpha   90.00
_cell.angle_beta   90.00
_cell.angle_gamma   90.00
#
_symmetry.space_group_name_H-M   'P 1'
#
loop_
_entity.id
_entity.type
_entity.pdbx_description
1 polymer ?
#
loop_
_entity_poly.entity_id
_entity_poly.type
_entity_poly.pdbx_seq_one_letter_code
_entity_poly.pdbx_strand_id
1 'polypeptide(L)'
;MAERLHSQHFDVVVIGGGPAGVAAAIAATKNNARTLLVEAGPYLGGDLVSGLPINGCLNSLGEWIVGGPARELFAACQALGGYIGPLCDWRTMFGVCLDPEVMRVAVVQTLARYRVPVLLYTFAEDVVTDGRRVTGVVVVNKSGRTLLTADIFLDCSGDGDIAVLAGADYEHGGPEGQFQPVSYVYRLANVDYRAYLEFIRDNPEQCLLGENPIYGKTPAECALEAFKSGYPFVALNGKAPLLSEAIRTGEISPCAATFIWPTSVARHEVAINATRVAD
;
A
#
# COMPACT_ATOMS: atom_id res chain seq x y z
N MET A 1 10.02 -16.77 24.50
CA MET A 1 9.97 -15.34 24.17
C MET A 1 8.57 -14.77 24.38
N ALA A 2 7.50 -15.50 24.06
CA ALA A 2 6.12 -15.10 24.32
C ALA A 2 5.84 -14.81 25.81
N GLU A 3 6.21 -15.69 26.75
CA GLU A 3 6.00 -15.49 28.20
C GLU A 3 6.57 -14.17 28.74
N ARG A 4 7.68 -13.67 28.18
CA ARG A 4 8.25 -12.39 28.63
C ARG A 4 7.49 -11.15 28.15
N LEU A 5 6.73 -11.26 27.07
CA LEU A 5 5.90 -10.16 26.57
C LEU A 5 4.60 -10.02 27.37
N HIS A 6 4.09 -11.13 27.93
CA HIS A 6 2.86 -11.16 28.72
C HIS A 6 2.96 -10.43 30.06
N SER A 7 4.17 -10.26 30.59
CA SER A 7 4.41 -9.57 31.87
C SER A 7 4.88 -8.13 31.72
N GLN A 8 5.03 -7.63 30.50
CA GLN A 8 5.50 -6.27 30.23
C GLN A 8 4.30 -5.37 29.88
N HIS A 9 4.19 -4.28 30.61
CA HIS A 9 3.29 -3.20 30.24
C HIS A 9 3.95 -2.36 29.13
N PHE A 10 3.20 -2.04 28.08
CA PHE A 10 3.61 -1.16 26.99
C PHE A 10 2.95 0.20 27.18
N ASP A 11 3.61 1.26 26.72
CA ASP A 11 2.98 2.57 26.64
C ASP A 11 2.01 2.60 25.46
N VAL A 12 2.40 1.94 24.34
CA VAL A 12 1.61 1.86 23.10
C VAL A 12 1.60 0.43 22.56
N VAL A 13 0.43 -0.08 22.25
CA VAL A 13 0.25 -1.30 21.44
C VAL A 13 -0.41 -0.91 20.12
N VAL A 14 0.24 -1.27 19.02
CA VAL A 14 -0.23 -1.02 17.65
C VAL A 14 -0.74 -2.33 17.09
N ILE A 15 -1.98 -2.38 16.64
CA ILE A 15 -2.63 -3.54 16.05
C ILE A 15 -2.73 -3.36 14.53
N GLY A 16 -2.04 -4.22 13.79
CA GLY A 16 -1.88 -4.17 12.35
C GLY A 16 -0.52 -3.63 11.91
N GLY A 17 0.24 -4.44 11.18
CA GLY A 17 1.58 -4.13 10.68
C GLY A 17 1.61 -3.60 9.25
N GLY A 18 0.51 -3.01 8.78
CA GLY A 18 0.41 -2.31 7.50
C GLY A 18 1.13 -0.95 7.51
N PRO A 19 0.94 -0.12 6.46
CA PRO A 19 1.59 1.20 6.35
C PRO A 19 1.36 2.08 7.57
N ALA A 20 0.11 2.14 8.06
CA ALA A 20 -0.28 2.93 9.21
C ALA A 20 0.40 2.45 10.49
N GLY A 21 0.37 1.12 10.77
CA GLY A 21 0.93 0.57 11.98
C GLY A 21 2.45 0.62 12.03
N VAL A 22 3.13 0.38 10.91
CA VAL A 22 4.58 0.55 10.82
C VAL A 22 4.98 1.99 11.10
N ALA A 23 4.28 2.96 10.49
CA ALA A 23 4.53 4.37 10.71
C ALA A 23 4.23 4.80 12.16
N ALA A 24 3.12 4.32 12.73
CA ALA A 24 2.72 4.58 14.11
C ALA A 24 3.74 4.03 15.12
N ALA A 25 4.18 2.79 14.93
CA ALA A 25 5.19 2.17 15.80
C ALA A 25 6.53 2.91 15.77
N ILE A 26 7.00 3.31 14.59
CA ILE A 26 8.21 4.13 14.45
C ILE A 26 8.02 5.48 15.17
N ALA A 27 6.90 6.16 14.92
CA ALA A 27 6.63 7.47 15.50
C ALA A 27 6.50 7.41 17.02
N ALA A 28 5.79 6.44 17.58
CA ALA A 28 5.65 6.24 19.01
C ALA A 28 7.03 5.99 19.67
N THR A 29 7.85 5.12 19.10
CA THR A 29 9.18 4.82 19.63
C THR A 29 10.13 6.03 19.53
N LYS A 30 10.04 6.83 18.47
CA LYS A 30 10.80 8.11 18.36
C LYS A 30 10.44 9.10 19.47
N ASN A 31 9.24 9.00 20.03
CA ASN A 31 8.80 9.77 21.18
C ASN A 31 9.02 9.05 22.53
N ASN A 32 9.92 8.06 22.54
CA ASN A 32 10.35 7.29 23.72
C ASN A 32 9.25 6.41 24.34
N ALA A 33 8.16 6.14 23.63
CA ALA A 33 7.13 5.20 24.07
C ALA A 33 7.61 3.75 23.89
N ARG A 34 7.43 2.90 24.92
CA ARG A 34 7.63 1.45 24.80
C ARG A 34 6.50 0.86 23.97
N THR A 35 6.80 0.58 22.72
CA THR A 35 5.81 0.23 21.71
C THR A 35 5.90 -1.25 21.35
N LEU A 36 4.75 -1.93 21.22
CA LEU A 36 4.60 -3.26 20.66
C LEU A 36 3.81 -3.15 19.34
N LEU A 37 4.26 -3.82 18.29
CA LEU A 37 3.53 -3.96 17.04
C LEU A 37 3.01 -5.41 16.91
N VAL A 38 1.71 -5.56 16.65
CA VAL A 38 1.04 -6.85 16.45
C VAL A 38 0.56 -6.94 15.01
N GLU A 39 0.85 -8.07 14.34
CA GLU A 39 0.47 -8.31 12.95
C GLU A 39 -0.10 -9.72 12.79
N ALA A 40 -1.26 -9.83 12.17
CA ALA A 40 -1.94 -11.09 11.90
C ALA A 40 -1.22 -11.94 10.84
N GLY A 41 -0.59 -11.29 9.88
CA GLY A 41 0.09 -11.94 8.76
C GLY A 41 1.52 -12.40 9.06
N PRO A 42 2.15 -13.02 8.04
CA PRO A 42 3.53 -13.52 8.12
C PRO A 42 4.59 -12.43 7.94
N TYR A 43 4.24 -11.24 7.47
CA TYR A 43 5.18 -10.16 7.17
C TYR A 43 4.52 -8.79 7.38
N LEU A 44 5.38 -7.79 7.52
CA LEU A 44 5.00 -6.40 7.73
C LEU A 44 4.96 -5.62 6.42
N GLY A 45 4.26 -4.51 6.44
CA GLY A 45 4.21 -3.54 5.36
C GLY A 45 2.84 -3.43 4.67
N GLY A 46 1.97 -4.46 4.72
CA GLY A 46 0.67 -4.41 4.05
C GLY A 46 0.78 -3.92 2.60
N ASP A 47 0.09 -2.85 2.23
CA ASP A 47 0.11 -2.29 0.88
C ASP A 47 1.46 -1.72 0.43
N LEU A 48 2.38 -1.36 1.35
CA LEU A 48 3.75 -0.99 0.99
C LEU A 48 4.50 -2.11 0.27
N VAL A 49 4.09 -3.35 0.47
CA VAL A 49 4.76 -4.55 -0.04
C VAL A 49 3.87 -5.39 -0.96
N SER A 50 2.73 -4.87 -1.37
CA SER A 50 1.81 -5.51 -2.31
C SER A 50 2.28 -5.37 -3.77
N GLY A 51 3.08 -4.35 -4.06
CA GLY A 51 3.47 -3.94 -5.40
C GLY A 51 2.63 -2.78 -5.95
N LEU A 52 1.70 -2.24 -5.18
CA LEU A 52 1.00 -1.00 -5.53
C LEU A 52 1.94 0.20 -5.50
N PRO A 53 1.80 1.21 -6.39
CA PRO A 53 2.49 2.47 -6.25
C PRO A 53 1.91 3.22 -5.04
N ILE A 54 2.76 3.91 -4.29
CA ILE A 54 2.30 4.63 -3.12
C ILE A 54 1.87 6.03 -3.55
N ASN A 55 0.56 6.22 -3.59
CA ASN A 55 -0.07 7.46 -3.99
C ASN A 55 -0.21 8.42 -2.80
N GLY A 56 -0.45 9.71 -3.08
CA GLY A 56 -0.67 10.74 -2.06
C GLY A 56 0.60 11.20 -1.34
N CYS A 57 1.78 10.79 -1.79
CA CYS A 57 3.05 11.27 -1.27
C CYS A 57 3.51 12.58 -1.88
N LEU A 58 3.04 12.88 -3.08
CA LEU A 58 3.36 14.09 -3.83
C LEU A 58 2.06 14.79 -4.27
N ASN A 59 2.14 16.10 -4.43
CA ASN A 59 1.07 16.86 -5.09
C ASN A 59 1.13 16.69 -6.62
N SER A 60 0.19 17.31 -7.34
CA SER A 60 0.10 17.23 -8.80
C SER A 60 1.26 17.92 -9.56
N LEU A 61 2.11 18.68 -8.86
CA LEU A 61 3.34 19.27 -9.41
C LEU A 61 4.58 18.39 -9.18
N GLY A 62 4.41 17.24 -8.52
CA GLY A 62 5.52 16.35 -8.17
C GLY A 62 6.29 16.78 -6.91
N GLU A 63 5.75 17.70 -6.12
CA GLU A 63 6.35 18.14 -4.87
C GLU A 63 5.94 17.24 -3.71
N TRP A 64 6.89 16.90 -2.86
CA TRP A 64 6.64 16.05 -1.70
C TRP A 64 5.78 16.74 -0.64
N ILE A 65 4.72 16.07 -0.20
CA ILE A 65 3.81 16.55 0.85
C ILE A 65 3.82 15.66 2.10
N VAL A 66 4.44 14.49 2.05
CA VAL A 66 4.61 13.60 3.21
C VAL A 66 6.04 13.63 3.75
N GLY A 67 6.17 13.37 5.05
CA GLY A 67 7.43 13.32 5.79
C GLY A 67 7.51 12.14 6.74
N GLY A 68 8.37 12.26 7.78
CA GLY A 68 8.46 11.31 8.89
C GLY A 68 8.78 9.89 8.47
N PRO A 69 8.14 8.87 9.11
CA PRO A 69 8.43 7.46 8.87
C PRO A 69 8.36 7.02 7.41
N ALA A 70 7.46 7.59 6.59
CA ALA A 70 7.36 7.25 5.18
C ALA A 70 8.67 7.55 4.43
N ARG A 71 9.26 8.73 4.66
CA ARG A 71 10.54 9.12 4.05
C ARG A 71 11.70 8.25 4.52
N GLU A 72 11.68 7.82 5.77
CA GLU A 72 12.70 6.92 6.33
C GLU A 72 12.62 5.52 5.70
N LEU A 73 11.41 5.01 5.47
CA LEU A 73 11.20 3.73 4.79
C LEU A 73 11.65 3.79 3.33
N PHE A 74 11.33 4.89 2.62
CA PHE A 74 11.80 5.08 1.24
C PHE A 74 13.32 5.18 1.17
N ALA A 75 13.96 5.90 2.10
CA ALA A 75 15.41 5.98 2.17
C ALA A 75 16.06 4.63 2.48
N ALA A 76 15.45 3.83 3.37
CA ALA A 76 15.91 2.46 3.65
C ALA A 76 15.77 1.54 2.42
N CYS A 77 14.64 1.62 1.71
CA CYS A 77 14.44 0.89 0.46
C CYS A 77 15.44 1.31 -0.62
N GLN A 78 15.75 2.61 -0.72
CA GLN A 78 16.75 3.14 -1.64
C GLN A 78 18.15 2.63 -1.33
N ALA A 79 18.53 2.60 -0.05
CA ALA A 79 19.83 2.08 0.39
C ALA A 79 20.02 0.59 0.05
N LEU A 80 18.90 -0.15 -0.08
CA LEU A 80 18.88 -1.55 -0.49
C LEU A 80 18.71 -1.75 -2.02
N GLY A 81 18.62 -0.67 -2.79
CA GLY A 81 18.50 -0.72 -4.26
C GLY A 81 17.08 -1.00 -4.79
N GLY A 82 16.06 -0.92 -3.95
CA GLY A 82 14.66 -1.20 -4.33
C GLY A 82 13.80 0.02 -4.65
N TYR A 83 14.34 1.22 -4.50
CA TYR A 83 13.58 2.45 -4.74
C TYR A 83 13.68 2.88 -6.21
N ILE A 84 12.55 2.93 -6.91
CA ILE A 84 12.49 3.42 -8.29
C ILE A 84 12.29 4.94 -8.28
N GLY A 85 11.40 5.42 -7.43
CA GLY A 85 11.17 6.85 -7.21
C GLY A 85 9.75 7.30 -7.50
N PRO A 86 9.50 8.60 -7.39
CA PRO A 86 8.25 9.19 -7.81
C PRO A 86 8.18 9.23 -9.33
N LEU A 87 7.14 8.65 -9.88
CA LEU A 87 6.82 8.66 -11.31
C LEU A 87 5.47 9.34 -11.53
N CYS A 88 5.36 10.10 -12.63
CA CYS A 88 4.08 10.64 -13.09
C CYS A 88 3.37 9.60 -13.95
N ASP A 89 2.08 9.37 -13.71
CA ASP A 89 1.24 8.51 -14.56
C ASP A 89 0.79 9.23 -15.85
N TRP A 90 1.13 10.49 -15.95
CA TRP A 90 0.73 11.40 -17.03
C TRP A 90 -0.78 11.47 -17.30
N ARG A 91 -1.55 10.89 -16.38
CA ARG A 91 -3.00 10.98 -16.34
C ARG A 91 -3.46 12.00 -15.32
N THR A 92 -3.17 11.76 -14.03
CA THR A 92 -3.72 12.54 -12.92
C THR A 92 -2.74 12.82 -11.79
N MET A 93 -1.72 11.97 -11.54
CA MET A 93 -0.97 12.01 -10.29
C MET A 93 0.47 11.50 -10.41
N PHE A 94 1.20 11.68 -9.31
CA PHE A 94 2.47 11.03 -9.05
C PHE A 94 2.30 9.89 -8.06
N GLY A 95 2.93 8.75 -8.34
CA GLY A 95 3.04 7.61 -7.43
C GLY A 95 4.49 7.26 -7.13
N VAL A 96 4.79 6.85 -5.91
CA VAL A 96 6.12 6.34 -5.57
C VAL A 96 6.17 4.85 -5.90
N CYS A 97 7.00 4.50 -6.87
CA CYS A 97 7.26 3.13 -7.28
C CYS A 97 8.49 2.56 -6.58
N LEU A 98 8.43 1.31 -6.19
CA LEU A 98 9.50 0.61 -5.49
C LEU A 98 9.36 -0.92 -5.64
N ASP A 99 10.45 -1.62 -5.36
CA ASP A 99 10.46 -3.09 -5.32
C ASP A 99 9.84 -3.57 -3.99
N PRO A 100 8.69 -4.26 -4.04
CA PRO A 100 7.99 -4.69 -2.83
C PRO A 100 8.79 -5.71 -2.01
N GLU A 101 9.61 -6.55 -2.63
CA GLU A 101 10.44 -7.53 -1.92
C GLU A 101 11.56 -6.83 -1.14
N VAL A 102 12.16 -5.80 -1.73
CA VAL A 102 13.17 -4.98 -1.07
C VAL A 102 12.53 -4.13 0.05
N MET A 103 11.32 -3.60 -0.18
CA MET A 103 10.60 -2.85 0.83
C MET A 103 10.25 -3.71 2.06
N ARG A 104 9.93 -4.99 1.91
CA ARG A 104 9.76 -5.91 3.06
C ARG A 104 11.00 -5.92 3.97
N VAL A 105 12.17 -5.99 3.37
CA VAL A 105 13.43 -5.96 4.12
C VAL A 105 13.63 -4.59 4.77
N ALA A 106 13.37 -3.50 4.03
CA ALA A 106 13.49 -2.13 4.52
C ALA A 106 12.59 -1.87 5.76
N VAL A 107 11.34 -2.36 5.74
CA VAL A 107 10.41 -2.25 6.87
C VAL A 107 10.97 -2.95 8.10
N VAL A 108 11.39 -4.21 7.97
CA VAL A 108 11.94 -5.00 9.09
C VAL A 108 13.20 -4.34 9.65
N GLN A 109 14.14 -3.92 8.80
CA GLN A 109 15.37 -3.25 9.23
C GLN A 109 15.10 -1.92 9.93
N THR A 110 14.11 -1.16 9.46
CA THR A 110 13.74 0.12 10.07
C THR A 110 13.14 -0.10 11.45
N LEU A 111 12.19 -1.01 11.61
CA LEU A 111 11.62 -1.35 12.92
C LEU A 111 12.69 -1.90 13.89
N ALA A 112 13.61 -2.73 13.39
CA ALA A 112 14.72 -3.24 14.21
C ALA A 112 15.66 -2.13 14.68
N ARG A 113 15.94 -1.11 13.85
CA ARG A 113 16.72 0.09 14.21
C ARG A 113 16.09 0.82 15.40
N TYR A 114 14.77 0.92 15.39
CA TYR A 114 14.01 1.53 16.49
C TYR A 114 13.72 0.56 17.64
N ARG A 115 14.19 -0.71 17.55
CA ARG A 115 14.00 -1.73 18.57
C ARG A 115 12.51 -1.98 18.89
N VAL A 116 11.64 -1.84 17.91
CA VAL A 116 10.21 -2.16 18.06
C VAL A 116 10.04 -3.67 18.13
N PRO A 117 9.57 -4.26 19.24
CA PRO A 117 9.19 -5.66 19.28
C PRO A 117 7.96 -5.89 18.41
N VAL A 118 7.94 -7.03 17.70
CA VAL A 118 6.88 -7.40 16.77
C VAL A 118 6.36 -8.79 17.09
N LEU A 119 5.03 -8.95 17.11
CA LEU A 119 4.34 -10.23 17.15
C LEU A 119 3.68 -10.48 15.78
N LEU A 120 4.24 -11.40 15.01
CA LEU A 120 3.65 -11.89 13.76
C LEU A 120 2.70 -13.06 14.03
N TYR A 121 1.84 -13.41 13.05
CA TYR A 121 0.85 -14.48 13.15
C TYR A 121 0.00 -14.37 14.43
N THR A 122 -0.34 -13.14 14.80
CA THR A 122 -1.04 -12.83 16.04
C THR A 122 -2.28 -12.00 15.74
N PHE A 123 -3.44 -12.61 15.90
CA PHE A 123 -4.74 -11.97 15.64
C PHE A 123 -5.24 -11.27 16.90
N ALA A 124 -5.77 -10.07 16.76
CA ALA A 124 -6.57 -9.44 17.78
C ALA A 124 -7.99 -10.05 17.73
N GLU A 125 -8.43 -10.62 18.83
CA GLU A 125 -9.68 -11.37 18.92
C GLU A 125 -10.76 -10.59 19.64
N ASP A 126 -10.37 -9.83 20.67
CA ASP A 126 -11.31 -9.13 21.53
C ASP A 126 -10.65 -7.95 22.25
N VAL A 127 -11.45 -7.06 22.84
CA VAL A 127 -10.98 -5.95 23.64
C VAL A 127 -11.56 -6.01 25.06
N VAL A 128 -10.78 -5.54 26.02
CA VAL A 128 -11.24 -5.33 27.41
C VAL A 128 -11.40 -3.85 27.63
N THR A 129 -12.60 -3.44 28.08
CA THR A 129 -12.93 -2.04 28.32
C THR A 129 -13.29 -1.78 29.78
N ASP A 130 -12.99 -0.57 30.24
CA ASP A 130 -13.52 -0.01 31.48
C ASP A 130 -14.25 1.28 31.11
N GLY A 131 -15.58 1.21 31.10
CA GLY A 131 -16.42 2.27 30.55
C GLY A 131 -16.10 2.53 29.07
N ARG A 132 -15.61 3.71 28.75
CA ARG A 132 -15.24 4.12 27.39
C ARG A 132 -13.74 3.94 27.09
N ARG A 133 -12.97 3.36 28.00
CA ARG A 133 -11.53 3.18 27.85
C ARG A 133 -11.21 1.72 27.50
N VAL A 134 -10.45 1.51 26.46
CA VAL A 134 -9.82 0.21 26.17
C VAL A 134 -8.66 0.03 27.14
N THR A 135 -8.69 -1.04 27.94
CA THR A 135 -7.65 -1.37 28.93
C THR A 135 -6.79 -2.56 28.53
N GLY A 136 -7.25 -3.32 27.52
CA GLY A 136 -6.52 -4.45 27.01
C GLY A 136 -7.05 -4.92 25.66
N VAL A 137 -6.21 -5.64 24.91
CA VAL A 137 -6.58 -6.35 23.70
C VAL A 137 -6.22 -7.82 23.89
N VAL A 138 -7.18 -8.70 23.65
CA VAL A 138 -6.97 -10.15 23.64
C VAL A 138 -6.43 -10.53 22.27
N VAL A 139 -5.29 -11.20 22.25
CA VAL A 139 -4.67 -11.70 21.03
C VAL A 139 -4.54 -13.22 21.05
N VAL A 140 -4.58 -13.83 19.85
CA VAL A 140 -4.45 -15.26 19.65
C VAL A 140 -3.32 -15.57 18.67
N ASN A 141 -2.47 -16.50 19.04
CA ASN A 141 -1.44 -17.07 18.19
C ASN A 141 -1.16 -18.53 18.56
N LYS A 142 -0.10 -19.13 18.02
CA LYS A 142 0.26 -20.54 18.35
C LYS A 142 0.58 -20.79 19.83
N SER A 143 0.89 -19.77 20.62
CA SER A 143 1.11 -19.87 22.07
C SER A 143 -0.18 -19.82 22.88
N GLY A 144 -1.32 -19.59 22.23
CA GLY A 144 -2.63 -19.48 22.86
C GLY A 144 -3.16 -18.05 22.90
N ARG A 145 -4.14 -17.85 23.81
CA ARG A 145 -4.76 -16.53 24.05
C ARG A 145 -3.97 -15.76 25.09
N THR A 146 -3.80 -14.47 24.83
CA THR A 146 -3.04 -13.59 25.71
C THR A 146 -3.70 -12.22 25.78
N LEU A 147 -3.77 -11.65 26.98
CA LEU A 147 -4.17 -10.26 27.18
C LEU A 147 -2.94 -9.35 27.10
N LEU A 148 -2.91 -8.46 26.12
CA LEU A 148 -1.96 -7.36 26.04
C LEU A 148 -2.53 -6.14 26.75
N THR A 149 -1.72 -5.47 27.58
CA THR A 149 -2.10 -4.25 28.29
C THR A 149 -1.20 -3.09 27.90
N ALA A 150 -1.79 -1.90 27.75
CA ALA A 150 -1.08 -0.67 27.41
C ALA A 150 -1.86 0.56 27.88
N ASP A 151 -1.18 1.71 27.88
CA ASP A 151 -1.85 2.98 28.12
C ASP A 151 -2.66 3.44 26.91
N ILE A 152 -2.16 3.15 25.68
CA ILE A 152 -2.77 3.51 24.41
C ILE A 152 -2.77 2.30 23.47
N PHE A 153 -3.90 2.08 22.81
CA PHE A 153 -4.04 1.13 21.69
C PHE A 153 -4.29 1.91 20.41
N LEU A 154 -3.54 1.58 19.35
CA LEU A 154 -3.71 2.15 18.02
C LEU A 154 -4.28 1.07 17.10
N ASP A 155 -5.48 1.30 16.60
CA ASP A 155 -6.08 0.45 15.59
C ASP A 155 -5.51 0.80 14.22
N CYS A 156 -4.72 -0.09 13.66
CA CYS A 156 -4.14 -0.04 12.33
C CYS A 156 -4.43 -1.33 11.56
N SER A 157 -5.54 -2.03 11.94
CA SER A 157 -5.94 -3.32 11.37
C SER A 157 -6.32 -3.25 9.89
N GLY A 158 -6.62 -2.06 9.37
CA GLY A 158 -7.08 -1.81 8.01
C GLY A 158 -8.61 -1.65 7.94
N ASP A 159 -9.34 -2.48 8.68
CA ASP A 159 -10.81 -2.49 8.67
C ASP A 159 -11.44 -1.90 9.95
N GLY A 160 -10.62 -1.43 10.90
CA GLY A 160 -11.10 -0.84 12.16
C GLY A 160 -11.59 -1.87 13.17
N ASP A 161 -11.05 -3.09 13.14
CA ASP A 161 -11.51 -4.23 13.95
C ASP A 161 -11.54 -3.91 15.44
N ILE A 162 -10.50 -3.26 15.96
CA ILE A 162 -10.39 -2.91 17.38
C ILE A 162 -11.38 -1.81 17.75
N ALA A 163 -11.57 -0.84 16.88
CA ALA A 163 -12.54 0.24 17.08
C ALA A 163 -13.98 -0.32 17.18
N VAL A 164 -14.33 -1.24 16.29
CA VAL A 164 -15.64 -1.93 16.28
C VAL A 164 -15.83 -2.76 17.54
N LEU A 165 -14.83 -3.59 17.91
CA LEU A 165 -14.86 -4.38 19.13
C LEU A 165 -14.97 -3.51 20.40
N ALA A 166 -14.40 -2.32 20.38
CA ALA A 166 -14.50 -1.33 21.46
C ALA A 166 -15.85 -0.57 21.48
N GLY A 167 -16.76 -0.83 20.56
CA GLY A 167 -18.07 -0.22 20.47
C GLY A 167 -18.06 1.19 19.85
N ALA A 168 -17.08 1.51 19.01
CA ALA A 168 -17.10 2.75 18.24
C ALA A 168 -18.18 2.71 17.15
N ASP A 169 -18.78 3.85 16.89
CA ASP A 169 -19.70 4.01 15.75
C ASP A 169 -18.89 3.91 14.45
N TYR A 170 -19.43 3.24 13.44
CA TYR A 170 -18.83 3.09 12.12
C TYR A 170 -19.88 3.04 11.02
N GLU A 171 -19.48 3.37 9.82
CA GLU A 171 -20.26 3.20 8.59
C GLU A 171 -19.74 2.00 7.81
N HIS A 172 -20.65 1.25 7.17
CA HIS A 172 -20.31 0.03 6.45
C HIS A 172 -20.98 0.05 5.07
N GLY A 173 -20.17 0.22 4.04
CA GLY A 173 -20.64 0.40 2.67
C GLY A 173 -21.17 1.79 2.37
N GLY A 174 -21.70 1.98 1.16
CA GLY A 174 -22.37 3.20 0.74
C GLY A 174 -23.82 3.29 1.26
N PRO A 175 -24.57 4.33 0.85
CA PRO A 175 -25.94 4.55 1.32
C PRO A 175 -26.92 3.38 1.06
N GLU A 176 -26.64 2.55 0.07
CA GLU A 176 -27.43 1.36 -0.28
C GLU A 176 -26.70 0.06 0.12
N GLY A 177 -25.66 0.15 0.96
CA GLY A 177 -24.86 -0.98 1.43
C GLY A 177 -23.81 -1.49 0.44
N GLN A 178 -23.65 -0.85 -0.73
CA GLN A 178 -22.68 -1.27 -1.75
C GLN A 178 -21.25 -0.92 -1.35
N PHE A 179 -20.30 -1.76 -1.77
CA PHE A 179 -18.87 -1.55 -1.58
C PHE A 179 -18.18 -1.12 -2.88
N GLN A 180 -16.97 -0.59 -2.73
CA GLN A 180 -16.11 -0.39 -3.89
C GLN A 180 -15.78 -1.75 -4.52
N PRO A 181 -15.77 -1.86 -5.86
CA PRO A 181 -15.37 -3.08 -6.53
C PRO A 181 -13.96 -3.49 -6.11
N VAL A 182 -13.79 -4.78 -5.83
CA VAL A 182 -12.48 -5.34 -5.49
C VAL A 182 -11.66 -5.60 -6.75
N SER A 183 -10.34 -5.51 -6.62
CA SER A 183 -9.41 -5.78 -7.70
C SER A 183 -8.32 -6.75 -7.24
N TYR A 184 -7.85 -7.57 -8.15
CA TYR A 184 -6.70 -8.41 -7.94
C TYR A 184 -5.48 -7.78 -8.62
N VAL A 185 -4.46 -7.46 -7.84
CA VAL A 185 -3.17 -6.95 -8.34
C VAL A 185 -2.22 -8.12 -8.53
N TYR A 186 -1.60 -8.22 -9.70
CA TYR A 186 -0.62 -9.26 -10.00
C TYR A 186 0.63 -8.65 -10.64
N ARG A 187 1.73 -9.39 -10.62
CA ARG A 187 3.01 -8.94 -11.15
C ARG A 187 3.47 -9.83 -12.31
N LEU A 188 4.03 -9.19 -13.32
CA LEU A 188 4.66 -9.85 -14.47
C LEU A 188 6.13 -9.45 -14.53
N ALA A 189 7.02 -10.43 -14.61
CA ALA A 189 8.45 -10.22 -14.85
C ALA A 189 8.81 -10.40 -16.32
N ASN A 190 10.02 -9.99 -16.70
CA ASN A 190 10.53 -10.04 -18.08
C ASN A 190 9.69 -9.22 -19.08
N VAL A 191 9.06 -8.14 -18.62
CA VAL A 191 8.32 -7.24 -19.50
C VAL A 191 9.30 -6.36 -20.27
N ASP A 192 9.12 -6.28 -21.56
CA ASP A 192 9.88 -5.35 -22.40
C ASP A 192 9.33 -3.92 -22.20
N TYR A 193 9.96 -3.19 -21.28
CA TYR A 193 9.57 -1.81 -20.97
C TYR A 193 9.64 -0.92 -22.20
N ARG A 194 10.65 -1.15 -23.06
CA ARG A 194 10.85 -0.32 -24.24
C ARG A 194 9.74 -0.54 -25.26
N ALA A 195 9.42 -1.79 -25.58
CA ALA A 195 8.34 -2.11 -26.50
C ALA A 195 6.98 -1.56 -26.01
N TYR A 196 6.70 -1.68 -24.69
CA TYR A 196 5.50 -1.12 -24.10
C TYR A 196 5.45 0.41 -24.21
N LEU A 197 6.55 1.08 -23.93
CA LEU A 197 6.63 2.55 -24.01
C LEU A 197 6.59 3.06 -25.46
N GLU A 198 7.16 2.31 -26.41
CA GLU A 198 7.01 2.59 -27.85
C GLU A 198 5.54 2.47 -28.28
N PHE A 199 4.84 1.41 -27.82
CA PHE A 199 3.41 1.26 -28.07
C PHE A 199 2.61 2.46 -27.54
N ILE A 200 2.86 2.91 -26.31
CA ILE A 200 2.18 4.08 -25.70
C ILE A 200 2.44 5.34 -26.52
N ARG A 201 3.70 5.59 -26.92
CA ARG A 201 4.09 6.77 -27.71
C ARG A 201 3.35 6.79 -29.05
N ASP A 202 3.25 5.63 -29.69
CA ASP A 202 2.73 5.51 -31.05
C ASP A 202 1.18 5.37 -31.07
N ASN A 203 0.55 5.04 -29.92
CA ASN A 203 -0.89 4.81 -29.78
C ASN A 203 -1.46 5.51 -28.54
N PRO A 204 -1.30 6.85 -28.37
CA PRO A 204 -1.73 7.55 -27.17
C PRO A 204 -3.25 7.48 -26.94
N GLU A 205 -4.05 7.25 -27.97
CA GLU A 205 -5.51 7.09 -27.91
C GLU A 205 -5.95 5.78 -27.22
N GLN A 206 -5.04 4.80 -27.09
CA GLN A 206 -5.28 3.56 -26.35
C GLN A 206 -5.10 3.74 -24.84
N CYS A 207 -4.60 4.90 -24.41
CA CYS A 207 -4.17 5.13 -23.04
C CYS A 207 -5.03 6.19 -22.34
N LEU A 208 -5.01 6.19 -21.01
CA LEU A 208 -5.55 7.27 -20.18
C LEU A 208 -4.43 8.28 -19.91
N LEU A 209 -4.43 9.40 -20.63
CA LEU A 209 -3.38 10.43 -20.59
C LEU A 209 -3.99 11.83 -20.60
N GLY A 210 -3.32 12.78 -19.91
CA GLY A 210 -3.66 14.20 -19.99
C GLY A 210 -4.97 14.61 -19.34
N GLU A 211 -5.52 13.81 -18.41
CA GLU A 211 -6.77 14.14 -17.72
C GLU A 211 -6.60 15.28 -16.69
N ASN A 212 -5.41 15.46 -16.14
CA ASN A 212 -5.13 16.56 -15.22
C ASN A 212 -4.70 17.81 -15.99
N PRO A 213 -5.53 18.89 -15.98
CA PRO A 213 -5.25 20.10 -16.74
C PRO A 213 -3.98 20.84 -16.27
N ILE A 214 -3.49 20.57 -15.06
CA ILE A 214 -2.27 21.20 -14.53
C ILE A 214 -1.02 20.86 -15.35
N TYR A 215 -1.03 19.72 -16.06
CA TYR A 215 0.09 19.33 -16.91
C TYR A 215 0.20 20.16 -18.19
N GLY A 216 -0.89 20.80 -18.63
CA GLY A 216 -0.92 21.64 -19.81
C GLY A 216 -0.47 20.93 -21.10
N LYS A 217 -0.66 19.60 -21.17
CA LYS A 217 -0.17 18.72 -22.23
C LYS A 217 -1.30 17.95 -22.89
N THR A 218 -1.18 17.73 -24.17
CA THR A 218 -2.05 16.81 -24.91
C THR A 218 -1.71 15.35 -24.58
N PRO A 219 -2.61 14.38 -24.84
CA PRO A 219 -2.31 12.96 -24.66
C PRO A 219 -1.04 12.50 -25.37
N ALA A 220 -0.79 13.00 -26.58
CA ALA A 220 0.42 12.66 -27.35
C ALA A 220 1.71 13.21 -26.69
N GLU A 221 1.66 14.42 -26.16
CA GLU A 221 2.78 14.98 -25.39
C GLU A 221 3.02 14.20 -24.09
N CYS A 222 1.95 13.82 -23.38
CA CYS A 222 2.04 12.96 -22.20
C CYS A 222 2.65 11.60 -22.53
N ALA A 223 2.26 10.97 -23.63
CA ALA A 223 2.84 9.71 -24.10
C ALA A 223 4.33 9.85 -24.41
N LEU A 224 4.76 10.96 -25.00
CA LEU A 224 6.17 11.25 -25.24
C LEU A 224 6.96 11.42 -23.93
N GLU A 225 6.38 12.08 -22.92
CA GLU A 225 7.03 12.21 -21.61
C GLU A 225 7.12 10.84 -20.88
N ALA A 226 6.09 10.01 -20.98
CA ALA A 226 6.12 8.64 -20.45
C ALA A 226 7.24 7.83 -21.13
N PHE A 227 7.37 7.91 -22.46
CA PHE A 227 8.44 7.27 -23.20
C PHE A 227 9.83 7.75 -22.76
N LYS A 228 10.02 9.06 -22.59
CA LYS A 228 11.29 9.65 -22.14
C LYS A 228 11.66 9.22 -20.71
N SER A 229 10.68 8.98 -19.86
CA SER A 229 10.90 8.53 -18.48
C SER A 229 11.61 7.17 -18.40
N GLY A 230 11.39 6.32 -19.41
CA GLY A 230 11.91 4.95 -19.46
C GLY A 230 11.17 3.98 -18.53
N TYR A 231 10.10 4.41 -17.86
CA TYR A 231 9.35 3.59 -16.90
C TYR A 231 7.89 3.39 -17.34
N PRO A 232 7.38 2.15 -17.33
CA PRO A 232 6.02 1.82 -17.72
C PRO A 232 5.03 2.19 -16.62
N PHE A 233 4.71 3.47 -16.48
CA PHE A 233 3.71 3.95 -15.54
C PHE A 233 2.60 4.69 -16.29
N VAL A 234 1.77 3.92 -16.98
CA VAL A 234 0.65 4.42 -17.80
C VAL A 234 -0.51 3.42 -17.73
N ALA A 235 -1.73 3.92 -17.72
CA ALA A 235 -2.93 3.11 -17.79
C ALA A 235 -3.48 2.99 -19.20
N LEU A 236 -3.84 1.78 -19.62
CA LEU A 236 -4.60 1.54 -20.85
C LEU A 236 -6.09 1.79 -20.59
N ASN A 237 -6.76 2.36 -21.58
CA ASN A 237 -8.17 2.74 -21.50
C ASN A 237 -9.09 1.57 -21.90
N GLY A 238 -9.92 1.09 -20.98
CA GLY A 238 -10.88 0.00 -21.25
C GLY A 238 -11.91 0.31 -22.32
N LYS A 239 -12.13 1.58 -22.65
CA LYS A 239 -13.03 2.04 -23.71
C LYS A 239 -12.35 2.19 -25.06
N ALA A 240 -11.01 2.20 -25.10
CA ALA A 240 -10.25 2.30 -26.35
C ALA A 240 -10.32 0.97 -27.15
N PRO A 241 -10.13 1.02 -28.48
CA PRO A 241 -10.33 -0.13 -29.35
C PRO A 241 -9.66 -1.41 -28.90
N LEU A 242 -8.40 -1.34 -28.45
CA LEU A 242 -7.63 -2.52 -28.02
C LEU A 242 -8.31 -3.29 -26.87
N LEU A 243 -8.59 -2.63 -25.74
CA LEU A 243 -9.17 -3.30 -24.59
C LEU A 243 -10.67 -3.54 -24.75
N SER A 244 -11.40 -2.63 -25.39
CA SER A 244 -12.85 -2.81 -25.60
C SER A 244 -13.14 -4.02 -26.49
N GLU A 245 -12.31 -4.33 -27.47
CA GLU A 245 -12.44 -5.54 -28.29
C GLU A 245 -12.14 -6.80 -27.49
N ALA A 246 -11.04 -6.82 -26.72
CA ALA A 246 -10.70 -7.95 -25.87
C ALA A 246 -11.76 -8.23 -24.78
N ILE A 247 -12.40 -7.17 -24.25
CA ILE A 247 -13.54 -7.30 -23.32
C ILE A 247 -14.76 -7.89 -24.07
N ARG A 248 -15.06 -7.37 -25.27
CA ARG A 248 -16.21 -7.82 -26.07
C ARG A 248 -16.09 -9.29 -26.50
N THR A 249 -14.87 -9.75 -26.81
CA THR A 249 -14.60 -11.15 -27.19
C THR A 249 -14.48 -12.10 -25.99
N GLY A 250 -14.44 -11.57 -24.77
CA GLY A 250 -14.28 -12.36 -23.55
C GLY A 250 -12.84 -12.81 -23.26
N GLU A 251 -11.86 -12.23 -23.93
CA GLU A 251 -10.42 -12.51 -23.68
C GLU A 251 -9.98 -11.96 -22.32
N ILE A 252 -10.56 -10.83 -21.91
CA ILE A 252 -10.34 -10.23 -20.59
C ILE A 252 -11.67 -9.87 -19.93
N SER A 253 -11.67 -9.86 -18.60
CA SER A 253 -12.83 -9.41 -17.82
C SER A 253 -13.10 -7.92 -18.04
N PRO A 254 -14.36 -7.46 -17.93
CA PRO A 254 -14.69 -6.05 -17.99
C PRO A 254 -13.87 -5.21 -17.03
N CYS A 255 -13.21 -4.18 -17.53
CA CYS A 255 -12.46 -3.21 -16.73
C CYS A 255 -12.55 -1.81 -17.33
N ALA A 256 -12.54 -0.78 -16.48
CA ALA A 256 -12.52 0.60 -16.94
C ALA A 256 -11.14 1.02 -17.44
N ALA A 257 -10.09 0.42 -16.88
CA ALA A 257 -8.70 0.66 -17.22
C ALA A 257 -7.83 -0.50 -16.77
N THR A 258 -6.69 -0.67 -17.42
CA THR A 258 -5.60 -1.53 -16.97
C THR A 258 -4.46 -0.63 -16.51
N PHE A 259 -4.27 -0.53 -15.20
CA PHE A 259 -3.19 0.24 -14.62
C PHE A 259 -1.91 -0.58 -14.56
N ILE A 260 -0.81 -0.02 -15.04
CA ILE A 260 0.50 -0.68 -15.11
C ILE A 260 1.55 0.25 -14.51
N TRP A 261 2.44 -0.30 -13.68
CA TRP A 261 3.56 0.44 -13.09
C TRP A 261 4.75 -0.47 -12.78
N PRO A 262 5.99 0.07 -12.79
CA PRO A 262 7.18 -0.72 -12.52
C PRO A 262 7.29 -1.05 -11.02
N THR A 263 7.68 -2.30 -10.72
CA THR A 263 7.95 -2.77 -9.36
C THR A 263 9.39 -3.23 -9.18
N SER A 264 10.07 -3.66 -10.24
CA SER A 264 11.50 -3.98 -10.17
C SER A 264 12.18 -3.75 -11.51
N VAL A 265 13.14 -2.83 -11.54
CA VAL A 265 13.94 -2.57 -12.73
C VAL A 265 14.83 -3.79 -13.04
N ALA A 266 15.43 -4.38 -12.03
CA ALA A 266 16.36 -5.52 -12.22
C ALA A 266 15.67 -6.77 -12.80
N ARG A 267 14.38 -6.98 -12.50
CA ARG A 267 13.60 -8.10 -13.02
C ARG A 267 12.74 -7.72 -14.22
N HIS A 268 12.80 -6.47 -14.68
CA HIS A 268 11.85 -5.95 -15.67
C HIS A 268 10.40 -6.29 -15.27
N GLU A 269 10.07 -6.02 -14.03
CA GLU A 269 8.80 -6.40 -13.43
C GLU A 269 7.86 -5.22 -13.36
N VAL A 270 6.61 -5.46 -13.71
CA VAL A 270 5.49 -4.53 -13.51
C VAL A 270 4.44 -5.16 -12.63
N ALA A 271 3.71 -4.34 -11.90
CA ALA A 271 2.43 -4.76 -11.34
C ALA A 271 1.29 -4.22 -12.20
N ILE A 272 0.20 -4.96 -12.20
CA ILE A 272 -0.98 -4.69 -13.02
C ILE A 272 -2.22 -4.75 -12.12
N ASN A 273 -3.06 -3.71 -12.23
CA ASN A 273 -4.39 -3.68 -11.68
C ASN A 273 -5.39 -3.54 -12.83
N ALA A 274 -6.01 -4.65 -13.22
CA ALA A 274 -6.91 -4.72 -14.36
C ALA A 274 -8.28 -5.31 -13.99
N THR A 275 -8.32 -6.24 -13.03
CA THR A 275 -9.56 -6.91 -12.66
C THR A 275 -10.45 -5.99 -11.84
N ARG A 276 -11.76 -6.10 -12.07
CA ARG A 276 -12.75 -5.38 -11.29
C ARG A 276 -13.95 -6.29 -11.08
N VAL A 277 -14.16 -6.68 -9.84
CA VAL A 277 -15.30 -7.49 -9.44
C VAL A 277 -16.25 -6.59 -8.65
N ALA A 278 -17.45 -6.39 -9.17
CA ALA A 278 -18.54 -5.70 -8.48
C ALA A 278 -19.63 -6.72 -8.17
N ASP A 279 -20.39 -6.47 -7.12
CA ASP A 279 -21.59 -7.24 -6.78
C ASP A 279 -22.69 -7.06 -7.83
#